data_818c6b322dc0a57d83e13e24111cd0ca
#
_entry.id   818c6b322dc0a57d83e13e24111cd0ca
#
_cell.length_a   1.000
_cell.length_b   1.000
_cell.length_c   1.000
_cell.angle_alpha   90.00
_cell.angle_beta   90.00
_cell.angle_gamma   90.00
#
_symmetry.space_group_name_H-M   'P 1'
#
loop_
_entity.id
_entity.type
_entity.pdbx_description
1 polymer ?
#
loop_
_entity_poly.entity_id
_entity_poly.type
_entity_poly.pdbx_seq_one_letter_code
_entity_poly.pdbx_strand_id
1 'polypeptide(L)'
;MLGVRTLLFVTILSVFSAAQTSTFQYFRIGNAQDVTTKATAGYALMGGGSDLDEAFRFLCEKGKGGDFLVLRAAGDDDYNSYVNGLCKANSVATLIIPSREAAGDPKVVEIIQHAEAVFIAGGDQARYINWWMGTSVQDALKAHISAGRAIGGTSAGLAVLGQYIYSAQGDAPDDDDLASSQTLANPYFARVTVRRDFLNIDLLQNTLTDTHFAKRDRMGRSLTFLARIMKDGWSPGPREIAVDEKSAVLVEPNGKARVIGAGKGAYFISVRIGPDVCQPNTPLTFRDITVYRGPTGAEFNLRDWSGKRGASYKLSVVEGKIQSTQADEKVY
;
A
#
# COMPACT_ATOMS: atom_id res chain seq x y z
N MET A 1 32.36 -15.56 -81.00
CA MET A 1 32.64 -15.69 -79.56
C MET A 1 31.67 -14.70 -78.89
N LEU A 2 30.52 -15.23 -78.32
CA LEU A 2 29.55 -14.48 -77.58
C LEU A 2 29.91 -14.52 -76.09
N GLY A 3 30.21 -13.37 -75.48
CA GLY A 3 30.50 -13.31 -74.06
C GLY A 3 29.18 -13.14 -73.28
N VAL A 4 28.85 -14.10 -72.42
CA VAL A 4 27.73 -14.05 -71.49
C VAL A 4 28.15 -13.22 -70.27
N ARG A 5 27.49 -12.06 -70.03
CA ARG A 5 27.63 -11.26 -68.81
C ARG A 5 26.59 -11.75 -67.78
N THR A 6 27.05 -12.37 -66.72
CA THR A 6 26.25 -12.76 -65.57
C THR A 6 26.03 -11.53 -64.67
N LEU A 7 24.80 -11.07 -64.55
CA LEU A 7 24.39 -10.02 -63.58
C LEU A 7 24.13 -10.70 -62.23
N LEU A 8 24.92 -10.30 -61.23
CA LEU A 8 24.69 -10.71 -59.83
C LEU A 8 23.69 -9.75 -59.19
N PHE A 9 22.47 -10.21 -58.88
CA PHE A 9 21.51 -9.47 -58.10
C PHE A 9 21.82 -9.66 -56.63
N VAL A 10 22.29 -8.61 -55.96
CA VAL A 10 22.42 -8.57 -54.48
C VAL A 10 21.11 -8.07 -53.91
N THR A 11 20.31 -8.97 -53.32
CA THR A 11 19.10 -8.62 -52.55
C THR A 11 19.53 -8.18 -51.15
N ILE A 12 19.43 -6.89 -50.88
CA ILE A 12 19.59 -6.30 -49.54
C ILE A 12 18.28 -6.56 -48.78
N LEU A 13 18.31 -7.52 -47.85
CA LEU A 13 17.21 -7.71 -46.86
C LEU A 13 17.34 -6.60 -45.82
N SER A 14 16.47 -5.58 -45.92
CA SER A 14 16.30 -4.58 -44.89
C SER A 14 15.54 -5.20 -43.71
N VAL A 15 16.25 -5.53 -42.63
CA VAL A 15 15.61 -5.93 -41.36
C VAL A 15 15.05 -4.67 -40.73
N PHE A 16 13.74 -4.42 -40.89
CA PHE A 16 13.02 -3.44 -40.11
C PHE A 16 12.93 -3.98 -38.66
N SER A 17 13.78 -3.49 -37.77
CA SER A 17 13.58 -3.63 -36.34
C SER A 17 12.42 -2.72 -35.95
N ALA A 18 11.23 -3.26 -35.77
CA ALA A 18 10.14 -2.55 -35.15
C ALA A 18 10.60 -2.20 -33.72
N ALA A 19 10.75 -0.92 -33.43
CA ALA A 19 10.97 -0.46 -32.07
C ALA A 19 9.74 -0.86 -31.25
N GLN A 20 9.91 -1.87 -30.38
CA GLN A 20 8.87 -2.34 -29.49
C GLN A 20 8.61 -1.19 -28.49
N THR A 21 7.44 -0.57 -28.55
CA THR A 21 7.03 0.46 -27.58
C THR A 21 7.02 -0.21 -26.21
N SER A 22 7.79 0.37 -25.27
CA SER A 22 7.84 -0.13 -23.89
C SER A 22 6.46 -0.13 -23.27
N THR A 23 6.08 -1.23 -22.64
CA THR A 23 4.80 -1.39 -21.94
C THR A 23 4.75 -0.65 -20.61
N PHE A 24 5.90 -0.16 -20.12
CA PHE A 24 6.11 0.56 -18.87
C PHE A 24 6.98 1.81 -19.07
N GLN A 25 7.03 2.68 -18.08
CA GLN A 25 7.96 3.83 -18.06
C GLN A 25 8.92 3.70 -16.88
N TYR A 26 10.18 4.05 -17.09
CA TYR A 26 11.23 3.98 -16.07
C TYR A 26 12.08 5.25 -16.13
N PHE A 27 12.12 5.95 -15.02
CA PHE A 27 12.88 7.18 -14.82
C PHE A 27 13.86 6.98 -13.68
N ARG A 28 15.14 7.29 -13.89
CA ARG A 28 16.18 7.10 -12.87
C ARG A 28 17.08 8.33 -12.81
N ILE A 29 17.45 8.73 -11.61
CA ILE A 29 18.50 9.71 -11.33
C ILE A 29 19.53 9.11 -10.39
N GLY A 30 20.73 9.69 -10.35
CA GLY A 30 21.88 9.14 -9.59
C GLY A 30 22.75 8.22 -10.44
N ASN A 31 23.38 7.23 -9.81
CA ASN A 31 24.30 6.34 -10.49
C ASN A 31 23.54 5.33 -11.38
N ALA A 32 24.03 5.11 -12.60
CA ALA A 32 23.47 4.13 -13.52
C ALA A 32 23.84 2.68 -13.16
N GLN A 33 24.95 2.48 -12.44
CA GLN A 33 25.37 1.16 -12.00
C GLN A 33 24.57 0.72 -10.76
N ASP A 34 24.12 -0.51 -10.79
CA ASP A 34 23.49 -1.18 -9.68
C ASP A 34 24.48 -1.43 -8.53
N VAL A 35 24.00 -1.36 -7.31
CA VAL A 35 24.78 -1.71 -6.13
C VAL A 35 23.97 -2.62 -5.21
N THR A 36 24.60 -3.64 -4.70
CA THR A 36 23.98 -4.51 -3.69
C THR A 36 24.46 -4.09 -2.31
N THR A 37 23.55 -3.72 -1.43
CA THR A 37 23.85 -3.35 -0.03
C THR A 37 23.34 -4.40 0.95
N LYS A 38 23.74 -4.27 2.23
CA LYS A 38 23.14 -5.03 3.33
C LYS A 38 21.87 -4.32 3.83
N ALA A 39 20.90 -4.16 2.92
CA ALA A 39 19.60 -3.60 3.27
C ALA A 39 18.93 -4.37 4.41
N THR A 40 18.08 -3.70 5.17
CA THR A 40 17.33 -4.28 6.29
C THR A 40 15.85 -3.98 6.14
N ALA A 41 15.01 -4.86 6.67
CA ALA A 41 13.56 -4.63 6.68
C ALA A 41 13.19 -3.37 7.47
N GLY A 42 12.09 -2.80 7.10
CA GLY A 42 11.43 -1.67 7.75
C GLY A 42 10.21 -1.27 6.93
N TYR A 43 9.17 -0.79 7.59
CA TYR A 43 7.92 -0.49 6.91
C TYR A 43 7.49 0.93 7.21
N ALA A 44 7.23 1.72 6.16
CA ALA A 44 6.73 3.09 6.29
C ALA A 44 5.28 3.16 5.80
N LEU A 45 4.36 3.34 6.74
CA LEU A 45 2.91 3.32 6.52
C LEU A 45 2.41 4.78 6.55
N MET A 46 2.32 5.46 5.40
CA MET A 46 1.90 6.87 5.32
C MET A 46 0.42 7.00 4.98
N GLY A 47 -0.31 7.81 5.74
CA GLY A 47 -1.75 7.98 5.62
C GLY A 47 -2.22 8.83 4.44
N GLY A 48 -1.32 9.42 3.68
CA GLY A 48 -1.65 10.29 2.55
C GLY A 48 -1.72 11.78 2.91
N GLY A 49 -2.19 12.59 1.97
CA GLY A 49 -2.07 14.03 2.03
C GLY A 49 -0.65 14.47 1.63
N SER A 50 0.01 15.27 2.46
CA SER A 50 1.44 15.58 2.23
C SER A 50 2.30 14.43 2.72
N ASP A 51 3.25 14.01 1.92
CA ASP A 51 4.23 13.00 2.29
C ASP A 51 5.21 13.53 3.34
N LEU A 52 5.83 12.62 4.08
CA LEU A 52 6.69 12.95 5.21
C LEU A 52 8.15 12.60 4.91
N ASP A 53 9.02 13.60 4.91
CA ASP A 53 10.46 13.45 4.74
C ASP A 53 11.06 12.35 5.64
N GLU A 54 10.62 12.31 6.89
CA GLU A 54 11.14 11.36 7.88
C GLU A 54 10.86 9.92 7.49
N ALA A 55 9.71 9.65 6.82
CA ALA A 55 9.37 8.32 6.35
C ALA A 55 10.27 7.88 5.17
N PHE A 56 10.59 8.79 4.25
CA PHE A 56 11.55 8.51 3.18
C PHE A 56 12.96 8.30 3.73
N ARG A 57 13.42 9.17 4.64
CA ARG A 57 14.73 9.00 5.31
C ARG A 57 14.84 7.65 6.00
N PHE A 58 13.76 7.21 6.68
CA PHE A 58 13.69 5.89 7.30
C PHE A 58 13.88 4.76 6.27
N LEU A 59 13.16 4.79 5.15
CA LEU A 59 13.32 3.77 4.09
C LEU A 59 14.72 3.79 3.47
N CYS A 60 15.27 4.98 3.22
CA CYS A 60 16.63 5.14 2.68
C CYS A 60 17.69 4.61 3.65
N GLU A 61 17.52 4.84 4.97
CA GLU A 61 18.41 4.30 6.00
C GLU A 61 18.39 2.76 5.98
N LYS A 62 17.21 2.15 5.77
CA LYS A 62 17.08 0.70 5.64
C LYS A 62 17.72 0.18 4.37
N GLY A 63 17.68 0.92 3.28
CA GLY A 63 18.34 0.57 2.00
C GLY A 63 19.87 0.72 2.03
N LYS A 64 20.46 1.32 3.11
CA LYS A 64 21.91 1.40 3.31
C LYS A 64 22.69 2.02 2.14
N GLY A 65 22.13 3.04 1.51
CA GLY A 65 22.74 3.72 0.36
C GLY A 65 22.58 2.97 -0.97
N GLY A 66 21.75 1.96 -1.02
CA GLY A 66 21.40 1.23 -2.25
C GLY A 66 20.42 1.99 -3.15
N ASP A 67 19.77 1.27 -4.04
CA ASP A 67 18.84 1.82 -5.02
C ASP A 67 17.43 1.93 -4.42
N PHE A 68 16.84 3.13 -4.50
CA PHE A 68 15.49 3.43 -4.04
C PHE A 68 14.52 3.43 -5.22
N LEU A 69 13.46 2.62 -5.15
CA LEU A 69 12.49 2.46 -6.23
C LEU A 69 11.09 2.88 -5.80
N VAL A 70 10.52 3.84 -6.52
CA VAL A 70 9.11 4.22 -6.42
C VAL A 70 8.30 3.46 -7.46
N LEU A 71 7.21 2.84 -7.04
CA LEU A 71 6.26 2.12 -7.90
C LEU A 71 4.96 2.91 -8.02
N ARG A 72 4.46 3.03 -9.24
CA ARG A 72 3.19 3.69 -9.56
C ARG A 72 2.43 2.92 -10.65
N ALA A 73 1.11 3.01 -10.64
CA ALA A 73 0.27 2.53 -11.74
C ALA A 73 0.03 3.61 -12.81
N ALA A 74 0.19 4.89 -12.43
CA ALA A 74 0.07 6.05 -13.30
C ALA A 74 0.75 7.25 -12.63
N GLY A 75 0.96 8.35 -13.38
CA GLY A 75 1.58 9.60 -12.92
C GLY A 75 2.94 9.83 -13.57
N ASP A 76 3.85 10.42 -12.84
CA ASP A 76 5.17 10.91 -13.28
C ASP A 76 6.29 10.48 -12.32
N ASP A 77 7.47 11.07 -12.47
CA ASP A 77 8.67 10.77 -11.69
C ASP A 77 9.02 11.86 -10.65
N ASP A 78 8.07 12.66 -10.21
CA ASP A 78 8.28 13.77 -9.25
C ASP A 78 8.98 13.32 -7.96
N TYR A 79 8.78 12.08 -7.54
CA TYR A 79 9.47 11.50 -6.39
C TYR A 79 10.99 11.41 -6.55
N ASN A 80 11.50 11.29 -7.77
CA ASN A 80 12.93 11.07 -7.99
C ASN A 80 13.77 12.19 -7.40
N SER A 81 13.52 13.43 -7.80
CA SER A 81 14.26 14.59 -7.30
C SER A 81 14.03 14.83 -5.80
N TYR A 82 12.79 14.66 -5.35
CA TYR A 82 12.41 14.84 -3.96
C TYR A 82 13.15 13.86 -3.03
N VAL A 83 13.06 12.55 -3.31
CA VAL A 83 13.70 11.52 -2.48
C VAL A 83 15.22 11.60 -2.58
N ASN A 84 15.80 11.89 -3.76
CA ASN A 84 17.23 12.06 -3.92
C ASN A 84 17.78 13.25 -3.11
N GLY A 85 16.98 14.30 -2.94
CA GLY A 85 17.30 15.42 -2.07
C GLY A 85 17.30 15.07 -0.58
N LEU A 86 16.53 14.06 -0.18
CA LEU A 86 16.42 13.62 1.21
C LEU A 86 17.46 12.56 1.59
N CYS A 87 17.87 11.74 0.66
CA CYS A 87 18.61 10.51 0.88
C CYS A 87 19.98 10.51 0.20
N LYS A 88 20.92 9.76 0.77
CA LYS A 88 22.19 9.41 0.11
C LYS A 88 22.06 8.02 -0.51
N ALA A 89 21.15 7.86 -1.48
CA ALA A 89 20.98 6.63 -2.21
C ALA A 89 21.94 6.54 -3.40
N ASN A 90 22.28 5.33 -3.86
CA ASN A 90 23.02 5.11 -5.10
C ASN A 90 22.24 5.70 -6.29
N SER A 91 20.96 5.39 -6.35
CA SER A 91 20.01 6.00 -7.30
C SER A 91 18.61 6.08 -6.69
N VAL A 92 17.80 6.94 -7.30
CA VAL A 92 16.35 6.97 -7.08
C VAL A 92 15.66 6.82 -8.42
N ALA A 93 14.70 5.92 -8.49
CA ALA A 93 13.98 5.67 -9.74
C ALA A 93 12.46 5.57 -9.50
N THR A 94 11.70 5.94 -10.52
CA THR A 94 10.26 5.69 -10.59
C THR A 94 9.96 4.71 -11.72
N LEU A 95 9.22 3.67 -11.41
CA LEU A 95 8.73 2.66 -12.34
C LEU A 95 7.20 2.74 -12.41
N ILE A 96 6.68 3.12 -13.59
CA ILE A 96 5.26 3.22 -13.86
C ILE A 96 4.81 1.96 -14.59
N ILE A 97 3.91 1.18 -13.96
CA ILE A 97 3.42 -0.11 -14.44
C ILE A 97 1.90 0.01 -14.70
N PRO A 98 1.50 0.44 -15.92
CA PRO A 98 0.14 0.91 -16.19
C PRO A 98 -0.84 -0.16 -16.63
N SER A 99 -0.44 -1.43 -16.64
CA SER A 99 -1.29 -2.53 -17.10
C SER A 99 -0.83 -3.88 -16.57
N ARG A 100 -1.66 -4.89 -16.74
CA ARG A 100 -1.31 -6.30 -16.46
C ARG A 100 -0.22 -6.84 -17.38
N GLU A 101 -0.19 -6.37 -18.62
CA GLU A 101 0.87 -6.72 -19.58
C GLU A 101 2.23 -6.19 -19.09
N ALA A 102 2.30 -4.90 -18.73
CA ALA A 102 3.50 -4.31 -18.15
C ALA A 102 3.93 -5.04 -16.86
N ALA A 103 2.99 -5.48 -16.03
CA ALA A 103 3.29 -6.23 -14.81
C ALA A 103 3.80 -7.66 -15.05
N GLY A 104 3.72 -8.15 -16.27
CA GLY A 104 4.32 -9.41 -16.73
C GLY A 104 5.70 -9.25 -17.40
N ASP A 105 6.15 -8.03 -17.64
CA ASP A 105 7.39 -7.75 -18.36
C ASP A 105 8.62 -8.16 -17.51
N PRO A 106 9.52 -9.01 -18.04
CA PRO A 106 10.72 -9.43 -17.30
C PRO A 106 11.64 -8.28 -16.87
N LYS A 107 11.66 -7.17 -17.63
CA LYS A 107 12.46 -5.99 -17.29
C LYS A 107 11.91 -5.24 -16.08
N VAL A 108 10.59 -5.18 -15.95
CA VAL A 108 9.90 -4.64 -14.75
C VAL A 108 10.29 -5.45 -13.51
N VAL A 109 10.28 -6.78 -13.63
CA VAL A 109 10.70 -7.69 -12.54
C VAL A 109 12.16 -7.46 -12.16
N GLU A 110 13.07 -7.38 -13.16
CA GLU A 110 14.49 -7.12 -12.95
C GLU A 110 14.71 -5.80 -12.19
N ILE A 111 14.03 -4.72 -12.58
CA ILE A 111 14.14 -3.42 -11.90
C ILE A 111 13.73 -3.53 -10.42
N ILE A 112 12.63 -4.24 -10.10
CA ILE A 112 12.18 -4.42 -8.71
C ILE A 112 13.18 -5.26 -7.91
N GLN A 113 13.78 -6.29 -8.51
CA GLN A 113 14.73 -7.16 -7.83
C GLN A 113 16.03 -6.46 -7.44
N HIS A 114 16.43 -5.44 -8.17
CA HIS A 114 17.64 -4.67 -7.92
C HIS A 114 17.46 -3.54 -6.89
N ALA A 115 16.23 -3.23 -6.46
CA ALA A 115 15.98 -2.20 -5.46
C ALA A 115 16.31 -2.67 -4.03
N GLU A 116 16.95 -1.84 -3.23
CA GLU A 116 17.17 -2.05 -1.79
C GLU A 116 16.04 -1.51 -0.92
N ALA A 117 15.31 -0.52 -1.41
CA ALA A 117 14.11 -0.01 -0.78
C ALA A 117 13.03 0.27 -1.83
N VAL A 118 11.79 -0.10 -1.53
CA VAL A 118 10.64 0.08 -2.41
C VAL A 118 9.60 0.98 -1.74
N PHE A 119 9.02 1.89 -2.51
CA PHE A 119 7.93 2.74 -2.06
C PHE A 119 6.78 2.70 -3.07
N ILE A 120 5.57 2.35 -2.61
CA ILE A 120 4.36 2.36 -3.44
C ILE A 120 3.67 3.72 -3.26
N ALA A 121 3.61 4.49 -4.33
CA ALA A 121 3.02 5.83 -4.32
C ALA A 121 1.50 5.80 -4.13
N GLY A 122 0.93 6.96 -3.86
CA GLY A 122 -0.52 7.17 -3.87
C GLY A 122 -1.11 7.03 -5.28
N GLY A 123 -2.43 7.03 -5.35
CA GLY A 123 -3.18 6.91 -6.60
C GLY A 123 -4.48 6.12 -6.38
N ASP A 124 -4.72 5.15 -7.23
CA ASP A 124 -5.89 4.29 -7.19
C ASP A 124 -5.47 2.85 -6.86
N GLN A 125 -5.83 2.36 -5.67
CA GLN A 125 -5.51 0.99 -5.25
C GLN A 125 -6.20 -0.08 -6.10
N ALA A 126 -7.31 0.24 -6.76
CA ALA A 126 -7.96 -0.70 -7.66
C ALA A 126 -7.05 -1.07 -8.85
N ARG A 127 -6.26 -0.10 -9.34
CA ARG A 127 -5.26 -0.35 -10.38
C ARG A 127 -4.15 -1.27 -9.88
N TYR A 128 -3.64 -1.08 -8.67
CA TYR A 128 -2.63 -1.96 -8.08
C TYR A 128 -3.13 -3.39 -7.97
N ILE A 129 -4.36 -3.59 -7.50
CA ILE A 129 -4.95 -4.91 -7.38
C ILE A 129 -5.26 -5.52 -8.76
N ASN A 130 -5.87 -4.76 -9.68
CA ASN A 130 -6.26 -5.28 -10.99
C ASN A 130 -5.07 -5.61 -11.89
N TRP A 131 -4.01 -4.81 -11.80
CA TRP A 131 -2.89 -4.91 -12.73
C TRP A 131 -1.71 -5.69 -12.16
N TRP A 132 -1.47 -5.68 -10.85
CA TRP A 132 -0.28 -6.28 -10.27
C TRP A 132 -0.55 -7.58 -9.50
N MET A 133 -1.75 -7.75 -8.92
CA MET A 133 -2.08 -8.98 -8.19
C MET A 133 -2.18 -10.19 -9.14
N GLY A 134 -1.51 -11.30 -8.78
CA GLY A 134 -1.42 -12.50 -9.61
C GLY A 134 -0.53 -12.33 -10.85
N THR A 135 0.52 -11.48 -10.75
CA THR A 135 1.51 -11.26 -11.82
C THR A 135 2.92 -11.35 -11.27
N SER A 136 3.91 -11.31 -12.16
CA SER A 136 5.33 -11.33 -11.80
C SER A 136 5.77 -10.15 -10.93
N VAL A 137 5.09 -8.99 -11.00
CA VAL A 137 5.30 -7.85 -10.10
C VAL A 137 4.96 -8.22 -8.67
N GLN A 138 3.83 -8.89 -8.43
CA GLN A 138 3.48 -9.36 -7.08
C GLN A 138 4.56 -10.31 -6.53
N ASP A 139 5.03 -11.24 -7.34
CA ASP A 139 6.04 -12.21 -6.94
C ASP A 139 7.38 -11.52 -6.63
N ALA A 140 7.78 -10.52 -7.44
CA ALA A 140 8.98 -9.73 -7.21
C ALA A 140 8.88 -8.91 -5.90
N LEU A 141 7.74 -8.31 -5.61
CA LEU A 141 7.50 -7.59 -4.36
C LEU A 141 7.52 -8.53 -3.15
N LYS A 142 6.90 -9.71 -3.24
CA LYS A 142 6.99 -10.73 -2.19
C LYS A 142 8.42 -11.19 -1.96
N ALA A 143 9.19 -11.39 -3.02
CA ALA A 143 10.60 -11.74 -2.94
C ALA A 143 11.43 -10.63 -2.28
N HIS A 144 11.18 -9.34 -2.63
CA HIS A 144 11.80 -8.18 -2.01
C HIS A 144 11.57 -8.14 -0.48
N ILE A 145 10.32 -8.34 -0.05
CA ILE A 145 9.94 -8.40 1.37
C ILE A 145 10.60 -9.59 2.07
N SER A 146 10.57 -10.78 1.45
CA SER A 146 11.16 -12.00 2.00
C SER A 146 12.68 -11.93 2.12
N ALA A 147 13.34 -11.14 1.27
CA ALA A 147 14.77 -10.84 1.37
C ALA A 147 15.10 -9.87 2.53
N GLY A 148 14.11 -9.44 3.32
CA GLY A 148 14.29 -8.53 4.43
C GLY A 148 14.63 -7.11 4.01
N ARG A 149 14.15 -6.67 2.85
CA ARG A 149 14.32 -5.30 2.35
C ARG A 149 13.14 -4.40 2.75
N ALA A 150 13.39 -3.10 2.79
CA ALA A 150 12.39 -2.13 3.22
C ALA A 150 11.31 -1.86 2.17
N ILE A 151 10.06 -1.71 2.64
CA ILE A 151 8.96 -1.29 1.79
C ILE A 151 8.07 -0.29 2.53
N GLY A 152 7.54 0.68 1.80
CA GLY A 152 6.57 1.64 2.33
C GLY A 152 5.52 2.00 1.30
N GLY A 153 4.56 2.80 1.71
CA GLY A 153 3.56 3.33 0.80
C GLY A 153 2.76 4.46 1.42
N THR A 154 2.17 5.29 0.57
CA THR A 154 1.29 6.40 0.95
C THR A 154 -0.08 6.24 0.32
N SER A 155 -1.15 6.63 1.02
CA SER A 155 -2.51 6.60 0.48
C SER A 155 -2.85 5.20 -0.12
N ALA A 156 -3.20 5.11 -1.39
CA ALA A 156 -3.44 3.84 -2.07
C ALA A 156 -2.28 2.85 -1.94
N GLY A 157 -1.02 3.33 -1.89
CA GLY A 157 0.16 2.50 -1.66
C GLY A 157 0.22 1.90 -0.27
N LEU A 158 -0.21 2.64 0.79
CA LEU A 158 -0.39 2.05 2.12
C LEU A 158 -1.56 1.06 2.14
N ALA A 159 -2.67 1.40 1.50
CA ALA A 159 -3.87 0.56 1.50
C ALA A 159 -3.63 -0.88 1.01
N VAL A 160 -2.58 -1.10 0.20
CA VAL A 160 -2.24 -2.42 -0.35
C VAL A 160 -1.14 -3.17 0.42
N LEU A 161 -0.62 -2.62 1.52
CA LEU A 161 0.45 -3.28 2.30
C LEU A 161 -0.09 -4.32 3.29
N GLY A 162 -1.32 -4.18 3.78
CA GLY A 162 -1.95 -5.13 4.70
C GLY A 162 -2.26 -6.49 4.06
N GLN A 163 -2.45 -7.52 4.89
CA GLN A 163 -2.98 -8.78 4.38
C GLN A 163 -4.37 -8.61 3.80
N TYR A 164 -5.23 -7.84 4.47
CA TYR A 164 -6.55 -7.46 3.97
C TYR A 164 -6.50 -6.08 3.35
N ILE A 165 -7.23 -5.89 2.26
CA ILE A 165 -7.15 -4.71 1.42
C ILE A 165 -8.56 -4.29 1.02
N TYR A 166 -8.94 -3.06 1.33
CA TYR A 166 -10.06 -2.44 0.61
C TYR A 166 -9.61 -2.18 -0.83
N SER A 167 -10.16 -2.93 -1.77
CA SER A 167 -9.67 -2.96 -3.15
C SER A 167 -10.31 -1.92 -4.06
N ALA A 168 -11.27 -1.13 -3.56
CA ALA A 168 -11.97 -0.07 -4.29
C ALA A 168 -12.51 -0.51 -5.68
N GLN A 169 -12.94 -1.78 -5.77
CA GLN A 169 -13.55 -2.29 -7.00
C GLN A 169 -14.95 -1.73 -7.15
N GLY A 170 -15.32 -1.32 -8.35
CA GLY A 170 -16.62 -0.73 -8.65
C GLY A 170 -16.73 0.76 -8.33
N ASP A 171 -15.64 1.40 -7.87
CA ASP A 171 -15.56 2.86 -7.82
C ASP A 171 -15.30 3.37 -9.24
N ALA A 172 -16.10 4.34 -9.71
CA ALA A 172 -15.76 5.08 -10.92
C ALA A 172 -14.66 6.10 -10.59
N PRO A 173 -13.84 6.54 -11.57
CA PRO A 173 -12.76 7.50 -11.33
C PRO A 173 -13.20 8.81 -10.66
N ASP A 174 -14.45 9.20 -10.87
CA ASP A 174 -15.05 10.44 -10.36
C ASP A 174 -16.02 10.19 -9.18
N ASP A 175 -16.07 8.94 -8.66
CA ASP A 175 -16.93 8.62 -7.51
C ASP A 175 -16.38 9.27 -6.24
N ASP A 176 -17.30 9.75 -5.42
CA ASP A 176 -17.01 10.15 -4.05
C ASP A 176 -16.40 8.99 -3.24
N ASP A 177 -15.63 9.33 -2.22
CA ASP A 177 -15.08 8.35 -1.28
C ASP A 177 -16.20 7.46 -0.70
N LEU A 178 -15.93 6.18 -0.50
CA LEU A 178 -16.89 5.25 0.12
C LEU A 178 -17.23 5.72 1.54
N ALA A 179 -18.43 6.25 1.72
CA ALA A 179 -18.84 6.86 2.97
C ALA A 179 -19.12 5.83 4.07
N SER A 180 -18.71 6.14 5.30
CA SER A 180 -18.99 5.34 6.49
C SER A 180 -20.48 5.04 6.67
N SER A 181 -21.35 6.01 6.40
CA SER A 181 -22.80 5.86 6.53
C SER A 181 -23.37 4.80 5.56
N GLN A 182 -22.87 4.73 4.34
CA GLN A 182 -23.32 3.73 3.36
C GLN A 182 -22.96 2.30 3.80
N THR A 183 -21.73 2.11 4.27
CA THR A 183 -21.25 0.79 4.68
C THR A 183 -21.88 0.32 6.00
N LEU A 184 -22.12 1.23 6.93
CA LEU A 184 -22.80 0.93 8.19
C LEU A 184 -24.28 0.59 7.99
N ALA A 185 -24.96 1.23 7.03
CA ALA A 185 -26.34 0.92 6.68
C ALA A 185 -26.48 -0.41 5.93
N ASN A 186 -25.47 -0.78 5.15
CA ASN A 186 -25.43 -2.04 4.40
C ASN A 186 -24.01 -2.57 4.29
N PRO A 187 -23.56 -3.51 5.14
CA PRO A 187 -22.24 -4.11 5.07
C PRO A 187 -21.94 -4.85 3.76
N TYR A 188 -22.97 -5.14 2.97
CA TYR A 188 -22.86 -5.74 1.63
C TYR A 188 -23.12 -4.72 0.51
N PHE A 189 -22.97 -3.44 0.79
CA PHE A 189 -23.00 -2.42 -0.26
C PHE A 189 -21.97 -2.76 -1.35
N ALA A 190 -22.33 -2.59 -2.63
CA ALA A 190 -21.56 -3.11 -3.77
C ALA A 190 -20.09 -2.64 -3.78
N ARG A 191 -19.82 -1.43 -3.25
CA ARG A 191 -18.47 -0.87 -3.16
C ARG A 191 -17.67 -1.38 -1.95
N VAL A 192 -18.24 -2.17 -1.05
CA VAL A 192 -17.51 -2.84 0.04
C VAL A 192 -16.79 -4.06 -0.54
N THR A 193 -15.64 -3.81 -1.15
CA THR A 193 -14.85 -4.84 -1.81
C THR A 193 -13.54 -5.06 -1.09
N VAL A 194 -13.37 -6.24 -0.48
CA VAL A 194 -12.16 -6.63 0.24
C VAL A 194 -11.42 -7.71 -0.54
N ARG A 195 -10.10 -7.61 -0.58
CA ARG A 195 -9.17 -8.61 -1.13
C ARG A 195 -8.17 -9.00 -0.04
N ARG A 196 -7.37 -10.03 -0.30
CA ARG A 196 -6.35 -10.49 0.64
C ARG A 196 -5.14 -11.05 -0.08
N ASP A 197 -4.00 -11.11 0.64
CA ASP A 197 -2.80 -11.84 0.24
C ASP A 197 -2.10 -11.27 -1.01
N PHE A 198 -2.21 -9.95 -1.25
CA PHE A 198 -1.42 -9.29 -2.29
C PHE A 198 0.06 -9.28 -1.89
N LEU A 199 0.39 -8.78 -0.69
CA LEU A 199 1.74 -8.81 -0.16
C LEU A 199 1.81 -9.67 1.11
N ASN A 200 3.01 -10.17 1.44
CA ASN A 200 3.26 -11.00 2.63
C ASN A 200 4.23 -10.29 3.56
N ILE A 201 3.74 -9.31 4.32
CA ILE A 201 4.49 -8.65 5.38
C ILE A 201 4.08 -9.32 6.71
N ASP A 202 4.98 -10.09 7.34
CA ASP A 202 4.68 -10.88 8.55
C ASP A 202 4.06 -10.05 9.67
N LEU A 203 4.54 -8.82 9.88
CA LEU A 203 4.02 -7.91 10.90
C LEU A 203 2.63 -7.35 10.57
N LEU A 204 2.19 -7.45 9.32
CA LEU A 204 0.87 -7.03 8.84
C LEU A 204 -0.06 -8.22 8.53
N GLN A 205 0.32 -9.45 8.95
CA GLN A 205 -0.58 -10.59 8.89
C GLN A 205 -1.83 -10.34 9.75
N ASN A 206 -2.98 -10.79 9.27
CA ASN A 206 -4.27 -10.59 9.90
C ASN A 206 -4.67 -9.10 10.06
N THR A 207 -4.09 -8.21 9.25
CA THR A 207 -4.25 -6.76 9.39
C THR A 207 -4.75 -6.14 8.08
N LEU A 208 -5.78 -5.30 8.19
CA LEU A 208 -6.21 -4.35 7.16
C LEU A 208 -5.39 -3.05 7.33
N THR A 209 -5.07 -2.37 6.24
CA THR A 209 -4.50 -1.02 6.29
C THR A 209 -5.44 -0.01 5.61
N ASP A 210 -5.72 1.12 6.27
CA ASP A 210 -6.52 2.21 5.71
C ASP A 210 -5.83 3.57 5.89
N THR A 211 -6.26 4.56 5.14
CA THR A 211 -5.57 5.84 4.91
C THR A 211 -6.53 7.02 5.01
N HIS A 212 -6.02 8.27 5.02
CA HIS A 212 -6.84 9.50 5.13
C HIS A 212 -7.91 9.42 6.22
N PHE A 213 -7.61 8.74 7.30
CA PHE A 213 -8.58 8.06 8.15
C PHE A 213 -9.57 8.98 8.84
N ALA A 214 -9.08 9.83 9.72
CA ALA A 214 -9.95 10.78 10.42
C ALA A 214 -10.35 11.96 9.52
N LYS A 215 -9.48 12.33 8.57
CA LYS A 215 -9.75 13.43 7.64
C LYS A 215 -10.97 13.17 6.75
N ARG A 216 -11.18 11.91 6.34
CA ARG A 216 -12.27 11.50 5.44
C ARG A 216 -13.35 10.68 6.14
N ASP A 217 -13.41 10.72 7.48
CA ASP A 217 -14.42 10.02 8.29
C ASP A 217 -14.55 8.52 7.93
N ARG A 218 -13.43 7.79 7.94
CA ARG A 218 -13.38 6.40 7.46
C ARG A 218 -13.61 5.33 8.52
N MET A 219 -13.81 5.69 9.80
CA MET A 219 -14.00 4.71 10.87
C MET A 219 -15.15 3.73 10.57
N GLY A 220 -16.30 4.22 10.13
CA GLY A 220 -17.46 3.35 9.89
C GLY A 220 -17.22 2.34 8.77
N ARG A 221 -16.53 2.72 7.68
CA ARG A 221 -16.19 1.76 6.62
C ARG A 221 -15.21 0.71 7.12
N SER A 222 -14.22 1.11 7.92
CA SER A 222 -13.23 0.20 8.52
C SER A 222 -13.89 -0.82 9.42
N LEU A 223 -14.80 -0.41 10.30
CA LEU A 223 -15.56 -1.34 11.14
C LEU A 223 -16.38 -2.32 10.30
N THR A 224 -16.92 -1.86 9.18
CA THR A 224 -17.63 -2.72 8.23
C THR A 224 -16.69 -3.73 7.57
N PHE A 225 -15.49 -3.31 7.15
CA PHE A 225 -14.51 -4.22 6.54
C PHE A 225 -14.08 -5.30 7.53
N LEU A 226 -13.80 -4.94 8.79
CA LEU A 226 -13.47 -5.91 9.83
C LEU A 226 -14.63 -6.89 10.10
N ALA A 227 -15.87 -6.39 10.17
CA ALA A 227 -17.05 -7.23 10.31
C ALA A 227 -17.21 -8.22 9.15
N ARG A 228 -16.98 -7.77 7.90
CA ARG A 228 -17.02 -8.61 6.70
C ARG A 228 -15.92 -9.66 6.69
N ILE A 229 -14.68 -9.30 7.05
CA ILE A 229 -13.55 -10.25 7.15
C ILE A 229 -13.89 -11.39 8.12
N MET A 230 -14.51 -11.09 9.26
CA MET A 230 -14.96 -12.10 10.22
C MET A 230 -16.15 -12.91 9.68
N LYS A 231 -17.16 -12.24 9.14
CA LYS A 231 -18.38 -12.87 8.62
C LYS A 231 -18.11 -13.80 7.44
N ASP A 232 -17.17 -13.40 6.57
CA ASP A 232 -16.76 -14.19 5.41
C ASP A 232 -15.77 -15.32 5.78
N GLY A 233 -15.46 -15.49 7.07
CA GLY A 233 -14.65 -16.60 7.60
C GLY A 233 -13.14 -16.48 7.32
N TRP A 234 -12.65 -15.28 7.00
CA TRP A 234 -11.23 -15.08 6.68
C TRP A 234 -10.36 -14.97 7.94
N SER A 235 -10.89 -14.43 9.02
CA SER A 235 -10.25 -14.36 10.32
C SER A 235 -11.26 -14.32 11.45
N PRO A 236 -10.99 -14.97 12.59
CA PRO A 236 -11.81 -14.84 13.80
C PRO A 236 -11.55 -13.55 14.59
N GLY A 237 -10.49 -12.80 14.27
CA GLY A 237 -10.10 -11.58 14.99
C GLY A 237 -9.14 -10.71 14.17
N PRO A 238 -9.62 -10.12 13.07
CA PRO A 238 -8.78 -9.24 12.24
C PRO A 238 -8.42 -7.97 13.01
N ARG A 239 -7.34 -7.34 12.55
CA ARG A 239 -6.82 -6.08 13.06
C ARG A 239 -6.80 -5.04 11.96
N GLU A 240 -6.61 -3.78 12.34
CA GLU A 240 -6.43 -2.71 11.39
C GLU A 240 -5.42 -1.69 11.88
N ILE A 241 -4.61 -1.18 10.96
CA ILE A 241 -3.78 0.00 11.13
C ILE A 241 -4.31 1.06 10.16
N ALA A 242 -5.00 2.05 10.70
CA ALA A 242 -5.55 3.15 9.93
C ALA A 242 -4.77 4.43 10.22
N VAL A 243 -4.26 5.08 9.19
CA VAL A 243 -3.35 6.23 9.32
C VAL A 243 -4.01 7.47 8.72
N ASP A 244 -4.00 8.56 9.49
CA ASP A 244 -4.56 9.83 9.02
C ASP A 244 -3.61 10.59 8.10
N GLU A 245 -4.14 11.57 7.38
CA GLU A 245 -3.33 12.46 6.54
C GLU A 245 -2.22 13.13 7.34
N LYS A 246 -1.08 13.38 6.69
CA LYS A 246 0.13 13.99 7.30
C LYS A 246 0.63 13.24 8.52
N SER A 247 0.36 11.94 8.58
CA SER A 247 0.83 11.03 9.61
C SER A 247 1.44 9.78 8.96
N ALA A 248 2.37 9.14 9.66
CA ALA A 248 2.88 7.84 9.29
C ALA A 248 3.18 6.98 10.51
N VAL A 249 3.19 5.66 10.30
CA VAL A 249 3.69 4.67 11.25
C VAL A 249 4.96 4.06 10.68
N LEU A 250 6.08 4.25 11.35
CA LEU A 250 7.36 3.66 11.00
C LEU A 250 7.58 2.41 11.83
N VAL A 251 7.70 1.26 11.17
CA VAL A 251 7.74 -0.05 11.82
C VAL A 251 9.10 -0.70 11.62
N GLU A 252 9.75 -1.06 12.73
CA GLU A 252 11.00 -1.80 12.76
C GLU A 252 10.76 -3.32 12.57
N PRO A 253 11.76 -4.10 12.13
CA PRO A 253 11.62 -5.55 11.90
C PRO A 253 11.20 -6.34 13.16
N ASN A 254 11.50 -5.80 14.33
CA ASN A 254 11.11 -6.41 15.61
C ASN A 254 9.65 -6.12 16.02
N GLY A 255 8.91 -5.38 15.20
CA GLY A 255 7.51 -5.01 15.44
C GLY A 255 7.31 -3.73 16.23
N LYS A 256 8.39 -3.09 16.73
CA LYS A 256 8.28 -1.76 17.35
C LYS A 256 7.94 -0.73 16.28
N ALA A 257 6.98 0.11 16.59
CA ALA A 257 6.50 1.14 15.68
C ALA A 257 6.42 2.49 16.40
N ARG A 258 6.59 3.57 15.65
CA ARG A 258 6.40 4.95 16.14
C ARG A 258 5.52 5.73 15.16
N VAL A 259 4.66 6.56 15.71
CA VAL A 259 3.80 7.46 14.95
C VAL A 259 4.49 8.80 14.77
N ILE A 260 4.58 9.27 13.55
CA ILE A 260 5.20 10.55 13.18
C ILE A 260 4.24 11.44 12.38
N GLY A 261 4.61 12.69 12.17
CA GLY A 261 3.89 13.66 11.35
C GLY A 261 3.11 14.69 12.15
N ALA A 262 2.28 15.48 11.47
CA ALA A 262 1.51 16.57 12.06
C ALA A 262 -0.01 16.39 11.97
N GLY A 263 -0.47 15.22 11.51
CA GLY A 263 -1.88 14.88 11.41
C GLY A 263 -2.44 14.33 12.72
N LYS A 264 -3.62 13.68 12.66
CA LYS A 264 -4.27 13.10 13.85
C LYS A 264 -3.65 11.79 14.33
N GLY A 265 -2.58 11.32 13.66
CA GLY A 265 -1.85 10.12 14.03
C GLY A 265 -2.39 8.84 13.39
N ALA A 266 -2.34 7.75 14.14
CA ALA A 266 -2.76 6.43 13.68
C ALA A 266 -3.73 5.77 14.67
N TYR A 267 -4.56 4.88 14.15
CA TYR A 267 -5.56 4.13 14.90
C TYR A 267 -5.27 2.63 14.70
N PHE A 268 -5.07 1.93 15.80
CA PHE A 268 -4.83 0.49 15.83
C PHE A 268 -6.10 -0.17 16.37
N ILE A 269 -6.84 -0.84 15.49
CA ILE A 269 -8.15 -1.39 15.78
C ILE A 269 -8.04 -2.90 15.90
N SER A 270 -8.68 -3.49 16.89
CA SER A 270 -8.74 -4.93 17.07
C SER A 270 -10.12 -5.38 17.50
N VAL A 271 -10.52 -6.54 17.01
CA VAL A 271 -11.80 -7.18 17.29
C VAL A 271 -11.56 -8.63 17.69
N ARG A 272 -12.38 -9.17 18.57
CA ARG A 272 -12.26 -10.56 19.06
C ARG A 272 -13.57 -11.32 19.01
N ILE A 273 -14.68 -10.60 18.97
CA ILE A 273 -16.03 -11.14 18.92
C ILE A 273 -16.62 -10.74 17.59
N GLY A 274 -17.22 -11.65 16.87
CA GLY A 274 -17.84 -11.37 15.58
C GLY A 274 -19.04 -10.42 15.69
N PRO A 275 -19.46 -9.84 14.54
CA PRO A 275 -20.62 -8.96 14.54
C PRO A 275 -21.89 -9.71 14.88
N ASP A 276 -22.78 -9.08 15.66
CA ASP A 276 -24.10 -9.62 15.96
C ASP A 276 -24.98 -9.66 14.71
N VAL A 277 -24.93 -8.58 13.90
CA VAL A 277 -25.64 -8.46 12.63
C VAL A 277 -24.71 -7.93 11.56
N CYS A 278 -24.43 -8.75 10.55
CA CYS A 278 -23.71 -8.37 9.33
C CYS A 278 -24.34 -9.13 8.18
N GLN A 279 -25.35 -8.51 7.55
CA GLN A 279 -26.17 -9.13 6.51
C GLN A 279 -26.47 -8.12 5.39
N PRO A 280 -26.80 -8.58 4.18
CA PRO A 280 -27.20 -7.69 3.09
C PRO A 280 -28.41 -6.81 3.48
N ASN A 281 -28.36 -5.53 3.11
CA ASN A 281 -29.43 -4.56 3.29
C ASN A 281 -29.95 -4.43 4.74
N THR A 282 -29.07 -4.69 5.71
CA THR A 282 -29.38 -4.62 7.14
C THR A 282 -28.28 -3.81 7.83
N PRO A 283 -28.62 -2.79 8.63
CA PRO A 283 -27.62 -2.01 9.34
C PRO A 283 -26.72 -2.88 10.23
N LEU A 284 -25.44 -2.59 10.23
CA LEU A 284 -24.43 -3.31 10.99
C LEU A 284 -24.69 -3.19 12.49
N THR A 285 -24.58 -4.32 13.20
CA THR A 285 -24.44 -4.33 14.67
C THR A 285 -23.20 -5.11 15.03
N PHE A 286 -22.21 -4.43 15.64
CA PHE A 286 -20.90 -4.95 15.93
C PHE A 286 -20.35 -4.31 17.20
N ARG A 287 -20.09 -5.09 18.24
CA ARG A 287 -19.76 -4.59 19.58
C ARG A 287 -18.34 -4.94 20.00
N ASP A 288 -17.89 -4.34 21.08
CA ASP A 288 -16.63 -4.60 21.78
C ASP A 288 -15.38 -4.45 20.90
N ILE A 289 -15.37 -3.41 20.08
CA ILE A 289 -14.26 -3.05 19.20
C ILE A 289 -13.26 -2.21 20.01
N THR A 290 -12.02 -2.66 20.11
CA THR A 290 -10.97 -1.92 20.82
C THR A 290 -10.18 -1.06 19.83
N VAL A 291 -10.04 0.21 20.14
CA VAL A 291 -9.23 1.17 19.39
C VAL A 291 -8.14 1.72 20.29
N TYR A 292 -6.90 1.68 19.82
CA TYR A 292 -5.81 2.47 20.39
C TYR A 292 -5.49 3.60 19.42
N ARG A 293 -5.67 4.84 19.85
CA ARG A 293 -5.28 6.04 19.09
C ARG A 293 -3.87 6.44 19.49
N GLY A 294 -2.96 6.42 18.54
CA GLY A 294 -1.57 6.88 18.68
C GLY A 294 -1.38 8.26 18.04
N PRO A 295 -1.30 9.36 18.81
CA PRO A 295 -0.89 10.65 18.28
C PRO A 295 0.59 10.63 17.88
N THR A 296 1.07 11.71 17.26
CA THR A 296 2.51 11.90 16.98
C THR A 296 3.36 11.68 18.24
N GLY A 297 4.42 10.91 18.12
CA GLY A 297 5.28 10.49 19.22
C GLY A 297 4.79 9.27 20.00
N ALA A 298 3.61 8.73 19.67
CA ALA A 298 3.16 7.45 20.23
C ALA A 298 4.04 6.30 19.73
N GLU A 299 4.17 5.30 20.58
CA GLU A 299 4.83 4.03 20.28
C GLU A 299 3.80 2.91 20.26
N PHE A 300 3.99 1.94 19.38
CA PHE A 300 3.14 0.75 19.30
C PHE A 300 3.99 -0.49 19.01
N ASN A 301 3.58 -1.63 19.49
CA ASN A 301 4.20 -2.90 19.16
C ASN A 301 3.20 -3.80 18.45
N LEU A 302 3.50 -4.12 17.18
CA LEU A 302 2.61 -4.91 16.32
C LEU A 302 2.55 -6.40 16.74
N ARG A 303 3.57 -6.90 17.44
CA ARG A 303 3.61 -8.32 17.85
C ARG A 303 2.65 -8.63 18.99
N ASP A 304 2.65 -7.80 20.02
CA ASP A 304 1.76 -7.95 21.18
C ASP A 304 0.54 -7.02 21.13
N TRP A 305 0.45 -6.20 20.09
CA TRP A 305 -0.64 -5.25 19.83
C TRP A 305 -0.87 -4.29 20.99
N SER A 306 0.20 -3.71 21.50
CA SER A 306 0.20 -2.79 22.64
C SER A 306 0.81 -1.44 22.32
N GLY A 307 0.29 -0.37 22.93
CA GLY A 307 0.72 1.00 22.66
C GLY A 307 1.13 1.76 23.92
N LYS A 308 1.94 2.82 23.72
CA LYS A 308 2.36 3.79 24.73
C LYS A 308 2.20 5.21 24.21
N ARG A 309 1.92 6.16 25.10
CA ARG A 309 1.74 7.59 24.80
C ARG A 309 0.55 7.87 23.87
N GLY A 310 -0.46 7.01 23.91
CA GLY A 310 -1.75 7.17 23.24
C GLY A 310 -2.88 6.83 24.18
N ALA A 311 -4.08 6.68 23.65
CA ALA A 311 -5.28 6.39 24.40
C ALA A 311 -6.05 5.21 23.83
N SER A 312 -6.53 4.32 24.69
CA SER A 312 -7.41 3.22 24.31
C SER A 312 -8.84 3.55 24.65
N TYR A 313 -9.75 3.18 23.78
CA TYR A 313 -11.19 3.29 23.98
C TYR A 313 -11.92 2.18 23.25
N LYS A 314 -13.23 2.05 23.48
CA LYS A 314 -14.06 1.08 22.79
C LYS A 314 -15.08 1.76 21.90
N LEU A 315 -15.35 1.09 20.79
CA LEU A 315 -16.44 1.41 19.89
C LEU A 315 -17.44 0.26 19.85
N SER A 316 -18.68 0.61 19.59
CA SER A 316 -19.73 -0.32 19.18
C SER A 316 -20.50 0.28 18.02
N VAL A 317 -20.95 -0.56 17.12
CA VAL A 317 -21.93 -0.20 16.11
C VAL A 317 -23.25 -0.84 16.50
N VAL A 318 -24.31 -0.06 16.65
CA VAL A 318 -25.65 -0.53 16.96
C VAL A 318 -26.60 0.02 15.90
N GLU A 319 -27.20 -0.89 15.12
CA GLU A 319 -28.11 -0.51 14.03
C GLU A 319 -27.52 0.57 13.11
N GLY A 320 -26.25 0.40 12.71
CA GLY A 320 -25.55 1.31 11.82
C GLY A 320 -25.04 2.61 12.45
N LYS A 321 -25.16 2.79 13.77
CA LYS A 321 -24.69 3.98 14.49
C LYS A 321 -23.49 3.64 15.36
N ILE A 322 -22.41 4.41 15.24
CA ILE A 322 -21.22 4.25 16.06
C ILE A 322 -21.49 4.89 17.44
N GLN A 323 -21.15 4.13 18.48
CA GLN A 323 -21.11 4.57 19.87
C GLN A 323 -19.67 4.48 20.35
N SER A 324 -19.23 5.42 21.17
CA SER A 324 -17.87 5.49 21.68
C SER A 324 -17.85 5.63 23.20
N THR A 325 -16.87 5.02 23.85
CA THR A 325 -16.62 5.22 25.29
C THR A 325 -15.81 6.47 25.59
N GLN A 326 -15.39 7.22 24.58
CA GLN A 326 -14.73 8.51 24.78
C GLN A 326 -15.72 9.58 25.25
N ALA A 327 -15.21 10.62 25.91
CA ALA A 327 -16.02 11.78 26.26
C ALA A 327 -16.67 12.37 25.00
N ASP A 328 -17.90 12.85 25.12
CA ASP A 328 -18.70 13.39 24.03
C ASP A 328 -18.91 12.41 22.86
N GLU A 329 -18.84 11.10 23.13
CA GLU A 329 -18.96 10.03 22.15
C GLU A 329 -18.05 10.20 20.91
N LYS A 330 -16.89 10.85 21.06
CA LYS A 330 -15.94 11.09 19.96
C LYS A 330 -15.46 9.79 19.37
N VAL A 331 -15.47 9.72 18.04
CA VAL A 331 -15.00 8.54 17.29
C VAL A 331 -13.49 8.60 17.03
N TYR A 332 -12.93 9.84 16.91
CA TYR A 332 -11.52 10.11 16.58
C TYR A 332 -10.76 10.84 17.68
#